data_fdf61a6e345e42f8c82138ffc68518e7
#
_entry.id   fdf61a6e345e42f8c82138ffc68518e7
#
_cell.length_a   1.000
_cell.length_b   1.000
_cell.length_c   1.000
_cell.angle_alpha   90.00
_cell.angle_beta   90.00
_cell.angle_gamma   90.00
#
_symmetry.space_group_name_H-M   'P 1'
#
loop_
_entity.id
_entity.type
_entity.pdbx_description
1 polymer ?
#
loop_
_entity_poly.entity_id
_entity_poly.type
_entity_poly.pdbx_seq_one_letter_code
_entity_poly.pdbx_strand_id
1 'polypeptide(L)'
;MSLPRHRARLSDPDAGQLPVIWTVSVSRLTGLLGDVIPEFDRRARIVPINLGFEEAVDVIGQRLRREHCDVVIAGGSNAAYLRSRLEVPLVPIQANGFDLMEALARARRIAPRIGLVTHATDVPTFGSFQHSFGLDIEHRRFVTREDARDCIADLRANGIEVIVGTGMAIDHAEQVGLPGVLLYSADSVRQAFEHALELTQTLARSGASSLRRRAPAKRRDADHALLGDSAPMQQVREHIALYAPYDSTVLVTGATGTGKELVARQLHTASGRRGRFVALNCGAISESLLEAELFGYNEGAFTGARRGGRVGLVEAAEGGTLFLDEIGELPLPLQTRLLRVLEEREVLRVGATEPTPVDVRVVAATLQTLESLVDTQRFRRDLYYRLAALRIALPTLRDRRADVPLLVSHFFRQLADTDSPLSPEALARLRDYAWPGNVRELRNMVDRLRIHWQQQPGALTLPQMLQWLPELHAAQRPLAVPGGGTPAALTAASTARPDAAALRRLLADCGGNREQACALLGVSRTTLWRWLREGSVG
;
A
#
# COMPACT_ATOMS: atom_id res chain seq x y z
N MET A 1 -58.65 -39.21 18.12
CA MET A 1 -57.44 -39.75 17.46
C MET A 1 -56.95 -38.67 16.50
N SER A 2 -56.00 -37.84 16.96
CA SER A 2 -55.47 -36.71 16.19
C SER A 2 -54.03 -37.04 15.83
N LEU A 3 -53.70 -37.06 14.54
CA LEU A 3 -52.38 -37.25 13.99
C LEU A 3 -51.58 -35.89 14.03
N PRO A 4 -50.29 -35.92 14.35
CA PRO A 4 -49.49 -34.71 14.43
C PRO A 4 -49.08 -34.23 13.03
N ARG A 5 -49.21 -32.92 12.79
CA ARG A 5 -48.72 -32.22 11.58
C ARG A 5 -47.20 -32.21 11.58
N HIS A 6 -46.58 -32.87 10.62
CA HIS A 6 -45.18 -32.71 10.25
C HIS A 6 -44.95 -31.25 9.77
N ARG A 7 -44.20 -30.48 10.53
CA ARG A 7 -43.55 -29.27 10.05
C ARG A 7 -42.45 -29.69 9.07
N ALA A 8 -42.68 -29.45 7.79
CA ALA A 8 -41.62 -29.48 6.79
C ALA A 8 -40.54 -28.43 7.18
N ARG A 9 -39.34 -28.87 7.51
CA ARG A 9 -38.16 -28.01 7.55
C ARG A 9 -37.93 -27.55 6.10
N LEU A 10 -38.00 -26.24 5.89
CA LEU A 10 -37.48 -25.60 4.71
C LEU A 10 -35.97 -25.87 4.71
N SER A 11 -35.52 -26.73 3.83
CA SER A 11 -34.13 -26.95 3.52
C SER A 11 -33.62 -25.68 2.84
N ASP A 12 -32.64 -25.06 3.47
CA ASP A 12 -31.84 -23.96 2.92
C ASP A 12 -31.15 -24.44 1.63
N PRO A 13 -31.39 -23.86 0.47
CA PRO A 13 -30.86 -24.39 -0.80
C PRO A 13 -29.37 -24.13 -1.03
N ASP A 14 -28.66 -23.46 -0.09
CA ASP A 14 -27.24 -23.07 -0.24
C ASP A 14 -26.25 -23.80 0.70
N ALA A 15 -26.71 -24.79 1.47
CA ALA A 15 -25.82 -25.57 2.34
C ALA A 15 -25.20 -26.74 1.58
N GLY A 16 -24.20 -26.52 0.67
CA GLY A 16 -23.60 -27.69 0.06
C GLY A 16 -22.53 -27.52 -1.02
N GLN A 17 -22.19 -26.34 -1.48
CA GLN A 17 -21.09 -26.23 -2.43
C GLN A 17 -19.79 -25.80 -1.72
N LEU A 18 -18.75 -26.67 -1.82
CA LEU A 18 -17.41 -26.36 -1.34
C LEU A 18 -16.85 -25.14 -2.09
N PRO A 19 -16.15 -24.21 -1.39
CA PRO A 19 -15.51 -23.08 -2.04
C PRO A 19 -14.48 -23.54 -3.08
N VAL A 20 -14.37 -22.82 -4.18
CA VAL A 20 -13.45 -23.12 -5.29
C VAL A 20 -12.20 -22.24 -5.15
N ILE A 21 -11.08 -22.86 -4.86
CA ILE A 21 -9.79 -22.20 -4.69
C ILE A 21 -8.87 -22.58 -5.85
N TRP A 22 -8.31 -21.60 -6.54
CA TRP A 22 -7.28 -21.85 -7.54
C TRP A 22 -5.89 -21.56 -6.96
N THR A 23 -4.95 -22.50 -7.13
CA THR A 23 -3.56 -22.29 -6.71
C THR A 23 -2.68 -22.01 -7.92
N VAL A 24 -1.89 -20.94 -7.85
CA VAL A 24 -0.97 -20.53 -8.92
C VAL A 24 0.46 -20.69 -8.44
N SER A 25 1.20 -21.58 -9.09
CA SER A 25 2.57 -21.87 -8.71
C SER A 25 3.41 -22.32 -9.91
N VAL A 26 4.71 -22.16 -9.75
CA VAL A 26 5.71 -22.70 -10.67
C VAL A 26 6.76 -23.46 -9.86
N SER A 27 7.45 -24.43 -10.51
CA SER A 27 8.65 -25.06 -9.97
C SER A 27 8.42 -25.84 -8.67
N ARG A 28 9.35 -25.73 -7.72
CA ARG A 28 9.31 -26.47 -6.43
C ARG A 28 8.11 -26.11 -5.55
N LEU A 29 7.56 -24.90 -5.67
CA LEU A 29 6.34 -24.53 -4.95
C LEU A 29 5.14 -25.36 -5.39
N THR A 30 5.10 -25.82 -6.64
CA THR A 30 4.06 -26.73 -7.14
C THR A 30 4.08 -28.08 -6.41
N GLY A 31 5.27 -28.63 -6.15
CA GLY A 31 5.42 -29.86 -5.37
C GLY A 31 4.93 -29.67 -3.94
N LEU A 32 5.36 -28.57 -3.27
CA LEU A 32 4.96 -28.26 -1.89
C LEU A 32 3.44 -28.05 -1.76
N LEU A 33 2.81 -27.38 -2.72
CA LEU A 33 1.35 -27.25 -2.79
C LEU A 33 0.69 -28.63 -3.00
N GLY A 34 1.24 -29.47 -3.87
CA GLY A 34 0.75 -30.84 -4.10
C GLY A 34 0.73 -31.69 -2.84
N ASP A 35 1.70 -31.52 -1.95
CA ASP A 35 1.78 -32.25 -0.70
C ASP A 35 0.72 -31.77 0.32
N VAL A 36 0.34 -30.50 0.30
CA VAL A 36 -0.61 -29.88 1.26
C VAL A 36 -2.06 -29.94 0.76
N ILE A 37 -2.31 -29.84 -0.54
CA ILE A 37 -3.66 -29.82 -1.14
C ILE A 37 -4.56 -30.97 -0.61
N PRO A 38 -4.12 -32.23 -0.47
CA PRO A 38 -4.97 -33.32 0.01
C PRO A 38 -5.55 -33.10 1.41
N GLU A 39 -4.90 -32.30 2.25
CA GLU A 39 -5.39 -31.96 3.59
C GLU A 39 -6.68 -31.11 3.52
N PHE A 40 -6.92 -30.41 2.41
CA PHE A 40 -8.02 -29.46 2.23
C PHE A 40 -9.11 -29.92 1.25
N ASP A 41 -8.98 -31.06 0.58
CA ASP A 41 -9.91 -31.60 -0.42
C ASP A 41 -11.35 -31.76 0.09
N ARG A 42 -11.53 -31.97 1.40
CA ARG A 42 -12.85 -32.08 2.05
C ARG A 42 -13.46 -30.72 2.39
N ARG A 43 -12.67 -29.64 2.32
CA ARG A 43 -13.04 -28.29 2.76
C ARG A 43 -13.16 -27.30 1.60
N ALA A 44 -12.51 -27.58 0.48
CA ALA A 44 -12.54 -26.77 -0.73
C ALA A 44 -12.32 -27.61 -1.99
N ARG A 45 -12.86 -27.16 -3.13
CA ARG A 45 -12.47 -27.66 -4.44
C ARG A 45 -11.23 -26.90 -4.93
N ILE A 46 -10.09 -27.57 -4.94
CA ILE A 46 -8.82 -26.94 -5.29
C ILE A 46 -8.47 -27.24 -6.75
N VAL A 47 -8.09 -26.21 -7.50
CA VAL A 47 -7.70 -26.31 -8.92
C VAL A 47 -6.29 -25.75 -9.08
N PRO A 48 -5.27 -26.61 -9.29
CA PRO A 48 -3.91 -26.15 -9.50
C PRO A 48 -3.73 -25.58 -10.93
N ILE A 49 -3.02 -24.44 -10.98
CA ILE A 49 -2.61 -23.76 -12.22
C ILE A 49 -1.08 -23.65 -12.15
N ASN A 50 -0.40 -24.51 -12.93
CA ASN A 50 1.05 -24.60 -12.92
C ASN A 50 1.67 -23.66 -13.97
N LEU A 51 1.30 -22.39 -13.86
CA LEU A 51 1.73 -21.29 -14.73
C LEU A 51 2.14 -20.11 -13.87
N GLY A 52 2.95 -19.22 -14.44
CA GLY A 52 3.38 -18.00 -13.75
C GLY A 52 3.15 -16.74 -14.56
N PHE A 53 3.14 -15.60 -13.88
CA PHE A 53 3.14 -14.26 -14.46
C PHE A 53 2.04 -14.04 -15.53
N GLU A 54 2.43 -13.66 -16.73
CA GLU A 54 1.52 -13.29 -17.82
C GLU A 54 0.65 -14.47 -18.26
N GLU A 55 1.25 -15.65 -18.41
CA GLU A 55 0.54 -16.86 -18.82
C GLU A 55 -0.55 -17.23 -17.81
N ALA A 56 -0.26 -17.06 -16.50
CA ALA A 56 -1.25 -17.29 -15.45
C ALA A 56 -2.40 -16.27 -15.51
N VAL A 57 -2.12 -14.98 -15.77
CA VAL A 57 -3.16 -13.94 -15.93
C VAL A 57 -4.09 -14.27 -17.09
N ASP A 58 -3.53 -14.63 -18.24
CA ASP A 58 -4.28 -14.92 -19.45
C ASP A 58 -5.19 -16.16 -19.27
N VAL A 59 -4.60 -17.25 -18.74
CA VAL A 59 -5.36 -18.48 -18.49
C VAL A 59 -6.43 -18.28 -17.42
N ILE A 60 -6.12 -17.60 -16.32
CA ILE A 60 -7.09 -17.29 -15.27
C ILE A 60 -8.21 -16.41 -15.83
N GLY A 61 -7.87 -15.36 -16.59
CA GLY A 61 -8.85 -14.47 -17.20
C GLY A 61 -9.78 -15.20 -18.19
N GLN A 62 -9.26 -16.12 -18.99
CA GLN A 62 -10.07 -16.97 -19.88
C GLN A 62 -10.96 -17.94 -19.11
N ARG A 63 -10.42 -18.60 -18.08
CA ARG A 63 -11.16 -19.58 -17.27
C ARG A 63 -12.25 -18.92 -16.42
N LEU A 64 -12.03 -17.73 -15.87
CA LEU A 64 -13.04 -16.96 -15.09
C LEU A 64 -14.28 -16.61 -15.91
N ARG A 65 -14.22 -16.60 -17.25
CA ARG A 65 -15.39 -16.42 -18.11
C ARG A 65 -16.30 -17.67 -18.16
N ARG A 66 -15.78 -18.83 -17.79
CA ARG A 66 -16.47 -20.13 -17.93
C ARG A 66 -16.58 -20.90 -16.61
N GLU A 67 -15.66 -20.68 -15.70
CA GLU A 67 -15.51 -21.40 -14.44
C GLU A 67 -15.59 -20.43 -13.26
N HIS A 68 -16.12 -20.92 -12.12
CA HIS A 68 -16.17 -20.14 -10.89
C HIS A 68 -14.86 -20.32 -10.09
N CYS A 69 -14.38 -19.22 -9.51
CA CYS A 69 -13.28 -19.21 -8.56
C CYS A 69 -13.58 -18.20 -7.46
N ASP A 70 -13.53 -18.62 -6.20
CA ASP A 70 -13.77 -17.75 -5.05
C ASP A 70 -12.50 -17.00 -4.63
N VAL A 71 -11.35 -17.69 -4.64
CA VAL A 71 -10.05 -17.16 -4.18
C VAL A 71 -8.92 -17.79 -4.96
N VAL A 72 -7.88 -17.01 -5.26
CA VAL A 72 -6.61 -17.47 -5.82
C VAL A 72 -5.54 -17.47 -4.73
N ILE A 73 -4.77 -18.55 -4.60
CA ILE A 73 -3.57 -18.62 -3.74
C ILE A 73 -2.33 -18.60 -4.65
N ALA A 74 -1.37 -17.75 -4.35
CA ALA A 74 -0.10 -17.67 -5.08
C ALA A 74 1.06 -17.32 -4.16
N GLY A 75 2.29 -17.71 -4.51
CA GLY A 75 3.49 -17.40 -3.73
C GLY A 75 4.45 -16.43 -4.42
N GLY A 76 5.27 -15.74 -3.63
CA GLY A 76 6.38 -14.91 -4.07
C GLY A 76 6.04 -13.85 -5.11
N SER A 77 6.89 -13.71 -6.11
CA SER A 77 6.73 -12.76 -7.21
C SER A 77 5.45 -12.97 -8.02
N ASN A 78 4.95 -14.21 -8.14
CA ASN A 78 3.66 -14.49 -8.76
C ASN A 78 2.50 -13.82 -8.01
N ALA A 79 2.47 -13.90 -6.67
CA ALA A 79 1.43 -13.26 -5.88
C ALA A 79 1.44 -11.74 -6.06
N ALA A 80 2.62 -11.12 -6.05
CA ALA A 80 2.77 -9.68 -6.28
C ALA A 80 2.31 -9.29 -7.69
N TYR A 81 2.67 -10.07 -8.71
CA TYR A 81 2.31 -9.82 -10.11
C TYR A 81 0.80 -9.96 -10.37
N LEU A 82 0.17 -10.99 -9.80
CA LEU A 82 -1.25 -11.31 -10.02
C LEU A 82 -2.18 -10.37 -9.26
N ARG A 83 -1.77 -9.86 -8.09
CA ARG A 83 -2.62 -9.06 -7.19
C ARG A 83 -3.28 -7.85 -7.85
N SER A 84 -2.57 -7.14 -8.72
CA SER A 84 -3.09 -5.95 -9.43
C SER A 84 -3.81 -6.27 -10.74
N ARG A 85 -3.78 -7.53 -11.19
CA ARG A 85 -4.25 -7.95 -12.52
C ARG A 85 -5.45 -8.89 -12.51
N LEU A 86 -5.75 -9.50 -11.36
CA LEU A 86 -6.90 -10.38 -11.20
C LEU A 86 -8.06 -9.63 -10.54
N GLU A 87 -9.27 -9.93 -10.99
CA GLU A 87 -10.51 -9.44 -10.38
C GLU A 87 -10.98 -10.32 -9.20
N VAL A 88 -10.36 -11.48 -9.02
CA VAL A 88 -10.64 -12.43 -7.93
C VAL A 88 -9.74 -12.12 -6.74
N PRO A 89 -10.23 -12.23 -5.50
CA PRO A 89 -9.40 -12.09 -4.31
C PRO A 89 -8.17 -13.02 -4.34
N LEU A 90 -7.01 -12.50 -3.96
CA LEU A 90 -5.76 -13.24 -3.94
C LEU A 90 -5.18 -13.29 -2.53
N VAL A 91 -4.90 -14.49 -2.07
CA VAL A 91 -4.20 -14.77 -0.82
C VAL A 91 -2.75 -15.14 -1.14
N PRO A 92 -1.77 -14.35 -0.70
CA PRO A 92 -0.37 -14.67 -0.90
C PRO A 92 0.10 -15.73 0.10
N ILE A 93 0.93 -16.68 -0.34
CA ILE A 93 1.73 -17.52 0.56
C ILE A 93 2.85 -16.61 1.10
N GLN A 94 2.88 -16.39 2.41
CA GLN A 94 3.86 -15.53 3.08
C GLN A 94 4.83 -16.39 3.88
N ALA A 95 6.14 -16.22 3.62
CA ALA A 95 7.16 -16.81 4.45
C ALA A 95 7.26 -16.06 5.78
N ASN A 96 7.32 -16.79 6.88
CA ASN A 96 7.53 -16.25 8.22
C ASN A 96 8.99 -16.48 8.71
N GLY A 97 9.30 -16.04 9.93
CA GLY A 97 10.64 -16.18 10.49
C GLY A 97 11.07 -17.65 10.70
N PHE A 98 10.14 -18.56 10.97
CA PHE A 98 10.43 -19.98 11.11
C PHE A 98 10.75 -20.64 9.78
N ASP A 99 10.02 -20.28 8.71
CA ASP A 99 10.32 -20.74 7.34
C ASP A 99 11.75 -20.36 6.95
N LEU A 100 12.14 -19.11 7.24
CA LEU A 100 13.48 -18.61 6.96
C LEU A 100 14.54 -19.41 7.75
N MET A 101 14.34 -19.62 9.05
CA MET A 101 15.26 -20.38 9.88
C MET A 101 15.40 -21.83 9.40
N GLU A 102 14.29 -22.47 9.07
CA GLU A 102 14.30 -23.85 8.55
C GLU A 102 14.99 -23.94 7.19
N ALA A 103 14.70 -23.01 6.27
CA ALA A 103 15.35 -22.96 4.98
C ALA A 103 16.86 -22.72 5.09
N LEU A 104 17.28 -21.81 5.96
CA LEU A 104 18.71 -21.57 6.23
C LEU A 104 19.39 -22.78 6.87
N ALA A 105 18.72 -23.46 7.81
CA ALA A 105 19.24 -24.70 8.41
C ALA A 105 19.41 -25.82 7.38
N ARG A 106 18.48 -25.95 6.42
CA ARG A 106 18.59 -26.88 5.29
C ARG A 106 19.73 -26.51 4.35
N ALA A 107 19.85 -25.21 4.01
CA ALA A 107 20.93 -24.70 3.14
C ALA A 107 22.32 -24.93 3.76
N ARG A 108 22.47 -24.72 5.07
CA ARG A 108 23.74 -24.93 5.78
C ARG A 108 24.23 -26.38 5.80
N ARG A 109 23.31 -27.35 5.64
CA ARG A 109 23.69 -28.76 5.46
C ARG A 109 24.24 -29.07 4.07
N ILE A 110 23.95 -28.19 3.09
CA ILE A 110 24.41 -28.33 1.71
C ILE A 110 25.77 -27.65 1.56
N ALA A 111 25.88 -26.37 2.02
CA ALA A 111 27.09 -25.59 1.90
C ALA A 111 27.19 -24.47 2.96
N PRO A 112 28.41 -24.04 3.33
CA PRO A 112 28.58 -22.99 4.34
C PRO A 112 28.28 -21.58 3.84
N ARG A 113 28.46 -21.28 2.54
CA ARG A 113 28.26 -19.94 1.97
C ARG A 113 26.88 -19.85 1.33
N ILE A 114 25.99 -19.13 2.01
CA ILE A 114 24.56 -19.06 1.69
C ILE A 114 24.21 -17.70 1.11
N GLY A 115 23.53 -17.68 -0.04
CA GLY A 115 22.85 -16.50 -0.58
C GLY A 115 21.35 -16.57 -0.32
N LEU A 116 20.76 -15.48 0.17
CA LEU A 116 19.31 -15.33 0.29
C LEU A 116 18.79 -14.41 -0.82
N VAL A 117 17.86 -14.90 -1.65
CA VAL A 117 17.28 -14.14 -2.77
C VAL A 117 15.78 -14.05 -2.61
N THR A 118 15.28 -12.84 -2.29
CA THR A 118 13.85 -12.61 -2.00
C THR A 118 13.26 -11.54 -2.91
N HIS A 119 11.94 -11.62 -3.14
CA HIS A 119 11.21 -10.53 -3.79
C HIS A 119 11.16 -9.30 -2.87
N ALA A 120 11.19 -8.09 -3.44
CA ALA A 120 11.32 -6.81 -2.69
C ALA A 120 10.28 -6.59 -1.58
N THR A 121 9.16 -7.31 -1.62
CA THR A 121 8.04 -7.17 -0.67
C THR A 121 8.00 -8.21 0.45
N ASP A 122 8.89 -9.23 0.45
CA ASP A 122 8.62 -10.47 1.19
C ASP A 122 9.33 -10.66 2.54
N VAL A 123 10.31 -9.85 2.95
CA VAL A 123 10.98 -10.07 4.24
C VAL A 123 11.17 -8.78 5.05
N PRO A 124 10.32 -8.52 6.04
CA PRO A 124 10.59 -7.50 7.05
C PRO A 124 11.72 -7.96 8.01
N THR A 125 12.68 -7.09 8.29
CA THR A 125 13.67 -7.23 9.40
C THR A 125 14.78 -8.28 9.29
N PHE A 126 15.19 -8.72 8.09
CA PHE A 126 16.29 -9.67 7.94
C PHE A 126 17.63 -9.15 8.51
N GLY A 127 17.92 -7.85 8.40
CA GLY A 127 19.16 -7.26 8.91
C GLY A 127 19.35 -7.39 10.43
N SER A 128 18.28 -7.24 11.20
CA SER A 128 18.34 -7.46 12.67
C SER A 128 18.50 -8.93 13.03
N PHE A 129 17.89 -9.83 12.26
CA PHE A 129 18.02 -11.28 12.43
C PHE A 129 19.47 -11.74 12.17
N GLN A 130 20.06 -11.30 11.06
CA GLN A 130 21.43 -11.61 10.68
C GLN A 130 22.43 -11.20 11.77
N HIS A 131 22.27 -9.99 12.31
CA HIS A 131 23.12 -9.47 13.38
C HIS A 131 22.95 -10.26 14.70
N SER A 132 21.72 -10.63 15.06
CA SER A 132 21.42 -11.34 16.31
C SER A 132 21.93 -12.79 16.33
N PHE A 133 22.02 -13.44 15.17
CA PHE A 133 22.43 -14.85 15.05
C PHE A 133 23.86 -15.04 14.50
N GLY A 134 24.59 -13.95 14.21
CA GLY A 134 25.96 -14.03 13.70
C GLY A 134 26.08 -14.81 12.39
N LEU A 135 25.08 -14.73 11.52
CA LEU A 135 25.05 -15.46 10.26
C LEU A 135 25.67 -14.62 9.13
N ASP A 136 26.64 -15.20 8.43
CA ASP A 136 27.20 -14.62 7.21
C ASP A 136 26.38 -15.08 6.00
N ILE A 137 25.33 -14.28 5.68
CA ILE A 137 24.41 -14.57 4.59
C ILE A 137 24.36 -13.35 3.67
N GLU A 138 24.68 -13.52 2.42
CA GLU A 138 24.49 -12.48 1.42
C GLU A 138 23.04 -12.38 0.99
N HIS A 139 22.37 -11.27 1.31
CA HIS A 139 20.99 -11.02 0.94
C HIS A 139 20.91 -10.12 -0.30
N ARG A 140 20.16 -10.58 -1.31
CA ARG A 140 19.81 -9.80 -2.50
C ARG A 140 18.28 -9.75 -2.67
N ARG A 141 17.78 -8.63 -3.16
CA ARG A 141 16.37 -8.44 -3.46
C ARG A 141 16.19 -8.23 -4.93
N PHE A 142 15.12 -8.81 -5.48
CA PHE A 142 14.75 -8.64 -6.88
C PHE A 142 13.31 -8.16 -7.02
N VAL A 143 13.00 -7.53 -8.13
CA VAL A 143 11.65 -7.10 -8.52
C VAL A 143 11.22 -7.80 -9.80
N THR A 144 12.14 -7.91 -10.77
CA THR A 144 11.89 -8.53 -12.07
C THR A 144 12.57 -9.91 -12.18
N ARG A 145 12.22 -10.63 -13.24
CA ARG A 145 12.85 -11.91 -13.56
C ARG A 145 14.33 -11.75 -13.93
N GLU A 146 14.66 -10.65 -14.57
CA GLU A 146 16.04 -10.30 -14.96
C GLU A 146 16.86 -9.95 -13.73
N ASP A 147 16.34 -9.12 -12.83
CA ASP A 147 17.00 -8.83 -11.56
C ASP A 147 17.33 -10.10 -10.76
N ALA A 148 16.41 -11.09 -10.78
CA ALA A 148 16.66 -12.36 -10.08
C ALA A 148 17.84 -13.12 -10.69
N ARG A 149 17.99 -13.11 -12.02
CA ARG A 149 19.13 -13.73 -12.72
C ARG A 149 20.44 -13.02 -12.38
N ASP A 150 20.41 -11.69 -12.44
CA ASP A 150 21.59 -10.87 -12.17
C ASP A 150 22.03 -11.02 -10.70
N CYS A 151 21.10 -11.02 -9.75
CA CYS A 151 21.38 -11.31 -8.35
C CYS A 151 22.05 -12.66 -8.14
N ILE A 152 21.59 -13.70 -8.83
CA ILE A 152 22.15 -15.06 -8.71
C ILE A 152 23.52 -15.16 -9.37
N ALA A 153 23.71 -14.52 -10.53
CA ALA A 153 25.01 -14.46 -11.21
C ALA A 153 26.05 -13.74 -10.34
N ASP A 154 25.68 -12.63 -9.73
CA ASP A 154 26.52 -11.85 -8.81
C ASP A 154 26.88 -12.66 -7.55
N LEU A 155 25.91 -13.31 -6.91
CA LEU A 155 26.14 -14.18 -5.76
C LEU A 155 27.07 -15.35 -6.09
N ARG A 156 26.91 -15.96 -7.26
CA ARG A 156 27.80 -17.02 -7.73
C ARG A 156 29.23 -16.51 -7.94
N ALA A 157 29.39 -15.33 -8.56
CA ALA A 157 30.71 -14.70 -8.76
C ALA A 157 31.40 -14.39 -7.42
N ASN A 158 30.61 -14.05 -6.37
CA ASN A 158 31.08 -13.83 -5.01
C ASN A 158 31.35 -15.14 -4.24
N GLY A 159 31.22 -16.30 -4.89
CA GLY A 159 31.53 -17.61 -4.32
C GLY A 159 30.44 -18.16 -3.39
N ILE A 160 29.19 -17.74 -3.54
CA ILE A 160 28.05 -18.36 -2.88
C ILE A 160 27.81 -19.76 -3.48
N GLU A 161 27.52 -20.73 -2.62
CA GLU A 161 27.46 -22.16 -2.97
C GLU A 161 26.06 -22.73 -2.91
N VAL A 162 25.12 -22.06 -2.21
CA VAL A 162 23.71 -22.46 -2.11
C VAL A 162 22.81 -21.22 -2.05
N ILE A 163 21.67 -21.28 -2.73
CA ILE A 163 20.67 -20.20 -2.74
C ILE A 163 19.43 -20.61 -1.94
N VAL A 164 19.02 -19.75 -1.00
CA VAL A 164 17.72 -19.80 -0.36
C VAL A 164 16.83 -18.75 -1.00
N GLY A 165 15.61 -19.11 -1.43
CA GLY A 165 14.77 -18.11 -2.08
C GLY A 165 13.37 -18.60 -2.47
N THR A 166 12.65 -17.74 -3.21
CA THR A 166 11.36 -18.08 -3.80
C THR A 166 11.53 -19.02 -5.01
N GLY A 167 10.44 -19.62 -5.49
CA GLY A 167 10.50 -20.62 -6.57
C GLY A 167 11.31 -20.15 -7.78
N MET A 168 11.07 -18.93 -8.27
CA MET A 168 11.79 -18.39 -9.43
C MET A 168 13.29 -18.20 -9.17
N ALA A 169 13.68 -17.74 -7.98
CA ALA A 169 15.09 -17.60 -7.63
C ALA A 169 15.80 -18.95 -7.60
N ILE A 170 15.11 -20.00 -7.12
CA ILE A 170 15.65 -21.36 -7.11
C ILE A 170 15.84 -21.91 -8.52
N ASP A 171 14.85 -21.72 -9.40
CA ASP A 171 14.97 -22.17 -10.79
C ASP A 171 16.17 -21.56 -11.50
N HIS A 172 16.42 -20.26 -11.29
CA HIS A 172 17.59 -19.61 -11.86
C HIS A 172 18.89 -20.07 -11.22
N ALA A 173 18.91 -20.35 -9.89
CA ALA A 173 20.07 -20.91 -9.23
C ALA A 173 20.43 -22.30 -9.80
N GLU A 174 19.45 -23.18 -9.99
CA GLU A 174 19.64 -24.50 -10.56
C GLU A 174 20.11 -24.46 -12.02
N GLN A 175 19.61 -23.51 -12.82
CA GLN A 175 20.06 -23.30 -14.20
C GLN A 175 21.56 -22.95 -14.31
N VAL A 176 22.09 -22.28 -13.29
CA VAL A 176 23.55 -21.95 -13.22
C VAL A 176 24.34 -22.96 -12.40
N GLY A 177 23.75 -24.08 -11.98
CA GLY A 177 24.40 -25.16 -11.25
C GLY A 177 24.59 -24.92 -9.74
N LEU A 178 23.85 -23.96 -9.15
CA LEU A 178 23.81 -23.75 -7.70
C LEU A 178 22.61 -24.51 -7.09
N PRO A 179 22.80 -25.27 -6.00
CA PRO A 179 21.69 -25.88 -5.28
C PRO A 179 20.76 -24.82 -4.68
N GLY A 180 19.44 -25.03 -4.82
CA GLY A 180 18.40 -24.14 -4.33
C GLY A 180 17.61 -24.75 -3.18
N VAL A 181 17.28 -23.93 -2.19
CA VAL A 181 16.42 -24.27 -1.04
C VAL A 181 15.22 -23.35 -1.00
N LEU A 182 14.01 -23.95 -1.08
CA LEU A 182 12.76 -23.18 -1.07
C LEU A 182 12.57 -22.50 0.30
N LEU A 183 12.23 -21.21 0.27
CA LEU A 183 12.00 -20.38 1.45
C LEU A 183 10.71 -20.76 2.18
N TYR A 184 9.69 -21.26 1.46
CA TYR A 184 8.39 -21.62 2.03
C TYR A 184 8.41 -23.03 2.67
N SER A 185 7.66 -23.18 3.77
CA SER A 185 7.37 -24.47 4.40
C SER A 185 5.95 -24.95 4.09
N ALA A 186 5.64 -26.18 4.44
CA ALA A 186 4.27 -26.69 4.39
C ALA A 186 3.32 -25.90 5.30
N ASP A 187 3.83 -25.35 6.42
CA ASP A 187 3.02 -24.56 7.35
C ASP A 187 2.62 -23.21 6.78
N SER A 188 3.51 -22.51 6.06
CA SER A 188 3.14 -21.27 5.38
C SER A 188 2.10 -21.51 4.27
N VAL A 189 2.16 -22.65 3.60
CA VAL A 189 1.13 -23.06 2.64
C VAL A 189 -0.21 -23.36 3.32
N ARG A 190 -0.20 -24.13 4.45
CA ARG A 190 -1.42 -24.39 5.22
C ARG A 190 -2.06 -23.09 5.72
N GLN A 191 -1.29 -22.16 6.24
CA GLN A 191 -1.79 -20.86 6.66
C GLN A 191 -2.46 -20.09 5.52
N ALA A 192 -1.91 -20.15 4.32
CA ALA A 192 -2.53 -19.52 3.15
C ALA A 192 -3.87 -20.18 2.79
N PHE A 193 -4.00 -21.51 2.88
CA PHE A 193 -5.27 -22.22 2.69
C PHE A 193 -6.30 -21.88 3.77
N GLU A 194 -5.91 -21.86 5.06
CA GLU A 194 -6.83 -21.45 6.14
C GLU A 194 -7.33 -20.03 5.94
N HIS A 195 -6.44 -19.10 5.62
CA HIS A 195 -6.81 -17.72 5.33
C HIS A 195 -7.72 -17.61 4.09
N ALA A 196 -7.48 -18.40 3.05
CA ALA A 196 -8.36 -18.45 1.89
C ALA A 196 -9.76 -18.97 2.23
N LEU A 197 -9.85 -20.00 3.07
CA LEU A 197 -11.13 -20.53 3.56
C LEU A 197 -11.88 -19.54 4.44
N GLU A 198 -11.20 -18.84 5.34
CA GLU A 198 -11.80 -17.77 6.16
C GLU A 198 -12.33 -16.64 5.27
N LEU A 199 -11.56 -16.25 4.25
CA LEU A 199 -11.96 -15.23 3.30
C LEU A 199 -13.19 -15.66 2.50
N THR A 200 -13.25 -16.92 2.02
CA THR A 200 -14.42 -17.44 1.30
C THR A 200 -15.66 -17.51 2.18
N GLN A 201 -15.51 -17.91 3.46
CA GLN A 201 -16.62 -17.90 4.42
C GLN A 201 -17.11 -16.47 4.70
N THR A 202 -16.20 -15.52 4.82
CA THR A 202 -16.53 -14.11 5.01
C THR A 202 -17.26 -13.53 3.80
N LEU A 203 -16.81 -13.88 2.59
CA LEU A 203 -17.45 -13.50 1.34
C LEU A 203 -18.84 -14.16 1.17
N ALA A 204 -19.01 -15.42 1.59
CA ALA A 204 -20.28 -16.12 1.58
C ALA A 204 -21.27 -15.52 2.58
N ARG A 205 -20.84 -15.21 3.81
CA ARG A 205 -21.67 -14.56 4.85
C ARG A 205 -22.06 -13.13 4.48
N SER A 206 -21.21 -12.40 3.77
CA SER A 206 -21.51 -11.04 3.28
C SER A 206 -22.43 -11.02 2.05
N GLY A 207 -22.98 -12.17 1.60
CA GLY A 207 -23.85 -12.27 0.45
C GLY A 207 -23.16 -11.96 -0.90
N ALA A 208 -21.84 -11.84 -0.91
CA ALA A 208 -21.09 -11.50 -2.12
C ALA A 208 -21.04 -12.65 -3.13
N SER A 209 -21.26 -13.91 -2.69
CA SER A 209 -21.28 -15.08 -3.56
C SER A 209 -22.55 -15.19 -4.44
N SER A 210 -23.70 -14.70 -3.97
CA SER A 210 -24.96 -14.72 -4.74
C SER A 210 -25.09 -13.55 -5.74
N LEU A 211 -24.23 -12.53 -5.64
CA LEU A 211 -24.31 -11.31 -6.44
C LEU A 211 -23.59 -11.36 -7.78
N ARG A 212 -22.82 -12.43 -8.08
CA ARG A 212 -22.14 -12.57 -9.38
C ARG A 212 -23.03 -12.93 -10.56
N ARG A 213 -24.33 -13.23 -10.35
CA ARG A 213 -25.26 -13.48 -11.47
C ARG A 213 -25.94 -12.24 -12.05
N ARG A 214 -25.97 -11.11 -11.34
CA ARG A 214 -26.45 -9.80 -11.83
C ARG A 214 -26.06 -8.72 -10.82
N ALA A 215 -24.90 -8.10 -10.93
CA ALA A 215 -24.65 -6.86 -10.23
C ALA A 215 -24.85 -5.69 -11.20
N PRO A 216 -25.86 -4.85 -11.01
CA PRO A 216 -25.84 -3.52 -11.60
C PRO A 216 -24.74 -2.70 -10.90
N ALA A 217 -24.11 -1.83 -11.66
CA ALA A 217 -22.97 -0.96 -11.30
C ALA A 217 -23.11 -0.12 -10.00
N LYS A 218 -24.24 -0.19 -9.31
CA LYS A 218 -24.60 0.67 -8.16
C LYS A 218 -23.87 0.39 -6.82
N ARG A 219 -23.22 -0.79 -6.61
CA ARG A 219 -22.50 -1.04 -5.34
C ARG A 219 -21.04 -0.60 -5.35
N ARG A 220 -20.41 -0.49 -6.52
CA ARG A 220 -19.04 0.08 -6.63
C ARG A 220 -19.02 1.58 -6.31
N ASP A 221 -20.13 2.30 -6.55
CA ASP A 221 -20.23 3.73 -6.26
C ASP A 221 -20.36 4.04 -4.76
N ALA A 222 -20.88 3.11 -3.95
CA ALA A 222 -21.02 3.30 -2.50
C ALA A 222 -19.68 3.22 -1.74
N ASP A 223 -18.73 2.40 -2.21
CA ASP A 223 -17.40 2.27 -1.62
C ASP A 223 -16.49 3.48 -1.93
N HIS A 224 -16.85 4.27 -2.93
CA HIS A 224 -16.12 5.48 -3.34
C HIS A 224 -16.87 6.79 -2.99
N ALA A 225 -17.92 6.72 -2.17
CA ALA A 225 -18.65 7.91 -1.76
C ALA A 225 -17.77 8.83 -0.89
N LEU A 226 -17.72 10.10 -1.26
CA LEU A 226 -17.08 11.14 -0.45
C LEU A 226 -18.03 11.53 0.69
N LEU A 227 -17.81 10.96 1.87
CA LEU A 227 -18.66 11.13 3.04
C LEU A 227 -18.29 12.39 3.83
N GLY A 228 -19.29 12.94 4.49
CA GLY A 228 -19.19 14.10 5.37
C GLY A 228 -20.28 15.12 5.09
N ASP A 229 -20.99 15.58 6.12
CA ASP A 229 -22.09 16.53 6.01
C ASP A 229 -21.71 17.92 6.55
N SER A 230 -20.47 18.06 7.02
CA SER A 230 -19.93 19.34 7.49
C SER A 230 -19.85 20.39 6.37
N ALA A 231 -19.95 21.66 6.74
CA ALA A 231 -19.89 22.77 5.77
C ALA A 231 -18.61 22.74 4.90
N PRO A 232 -17.40 22.43 5.40
CA PRO A 232 -16.22 22.29 4.54
C PRO A 232 -16.37 21.18 3.50
N MET A 233 -17.02 20.06 3.84
CA MET A 233 -17.24 18.97 2.87
C MET A 233 -18.35 19.27 1.86
N GLN A 234 -19.33 20.09 2.24
CA GLN A 234 -20.32 20.61 1.29
C GLN A 234 -19.66 21.50 0.24
N GLN A 235 -18.76 22.41 0.64
CA GLN A 235 -17.99 23.22 -0.29
C GLN A 235 -17.13 22.37 -1.26
N VAL A 236 -16.51 21.30 -0.76
CA VAL A 236 -15.77 20.37 -1.63
C VAL A 236 -16.70 19.74 -2.67
N ARG A 237 -17.91 19.30 -2.29
CA ARG A 237 -18.89 18.74 -3.23
C ARG A 237 -19.39 19.77 -4.25
N GLU A 238 -19.60 21.01 -3.83
CA GLU A 238 -19.96 22.11 -4.72
C GLU A 238 -18.87 22.37 -5.76
N HIS A 239 -17.60 22.41 -5.36
CA HIS A 239 -16.48 22.54 -6.29
C HIS A 239 -16.38 21.34 -7.22
N ILE A 240 -16.61 20.11 -6.75
CA ILE A 240 -16.64 18.93 -7.62
C ILE A 240 -17.74 19.07 -8.68
N ALA A 241 -18.96 19.42 -8.28
CA ALA A 241 -20.09 19.60 -9.19
C ALA A 241 -19.83 20.73 -10.21
N LEU A 242 -19.24 21.83 -9.75
CA LEU A 242 -18.90 22.99 -10.58
C LEU A 242 -17.81 22.65 -11.61
N TYR A 243 -16.76 21.90 -11.21
CA TYR A 243 -15.58 21.65 -12.06
C TYR A 243 -15.72 20.40 -12.93
N ALA A 244 -16.61 19.48 -12.55
CA ALA A 244 -16.78 18.21 -13.28
C ALA A 244 -17.06 18.35 -14.79
N PRO A 245 -17.91 19.27 -15.25
CA PRO A 245 -18.22 19.42 -16.68
C PRO A 245 -17.06 19.94 -17.54
N TYR A 246 -16.02 20.49 -16.94
CA TYR A 246 -14.91 21.12 -17.67
C TYR A 246 -13.73 20.16 -17.80
N ASP A 247 -13.05 20.19 -18.95
CA ASP A 247 -11.83 19.40 -19.22
C ASP A 247 -10.55 20.00 -18.61
N SER A 248 -10.68 21.13 -17.93
CA SER A 248 -9.57 21.78 -17.25
C SER A 248 -8.96 20.89 -16.18
N THR A 249 -7.65 21.03 -15.99
CA THR A 249 -6.89 20.34 -14.95
C THR A 249 -7.36 20.77 -13.56
N VAL A 250 -7.49 19.83 -12.66
CA VAL A 250 -7.87 20.09 -11.26
C VAL A 250 -6.74 19.67 -10.33
N LEU A 251 -6.26 20.61 -9.52
CA LEU A 251 -5.30 20.35 -8.45
C LEU A 251 -6.03 20.15 -7.13
N VAL A 252 -5.90 18.96 -6.56
CA VAL A 252 -6.48 18.58 -5.26
C VAL A 252 -5.39 18.67 -4.19
N THR A 253 -5.54 19.58 -3.24
CA THR A 253 -4.61 19.76 -2.13
C THR A 253 -5.19 19.24 -0.82
N GLY A 254 -4.36 18.72 0.07
CA GLY A 254 -4.80 18.24 1.39
C GLY A 254 -3.80 17.29 2.03
N ALA A 255 -3.87 17.18 3.35
CA ALA A 255 -3.00 16.31 4.13
C ALA A 255 -3.17 14.83 3.75
N THR A 256 -2.21 13.99 4.18
CA THR A 256 -2.30 12.55 3.97
C THR A 256 -3.57 11.97 4.60
N GLY A 257 -4.25 11.07 3.90
CA GLY A 257 -5.44 10.38 4.42
C GLY A 257 -6.73 11.20 4.44
N THR A 258 -6.79 12.39 3.81
CA THR A 258 -8.01 13.21 3.73
C THR A 258 -9.02 12.74 2.71
N GLY A 259 -8.60 11.94 1.70
CA GLY A 259 -9.47 11.39 0.65
C GLY A 259 -9.28 12.01 -0.73
N LYS A 260 -8.09 12.49 -1.09
CA LYS A 260 -7.79 13.13 -2.38
C LYS A 260 -8.18 12.25 -3.58
N GLU A 261 -7.90 10.95 -3.53
CA GLU A 261 -8.28 10.01 -4.58
C GLU A 261 -9.81 9.89 -4.75
N LEU A 262 -10.58 9.93 -3.65
CA LEU A 262 -12.05 9.90 -3.73
C LEU A 262 -12.61 11.12 -4.45
N VAL A 263 -12.02 12.31 -4.22
CA VAL A 263 -12.38 13.53 -4.95
C VAL A 263 -12.10 13.38 -6.44
N ALA A 264 -10.94 12.85 -6.81
CA ALA A 264 -10.58 12.63 -8.21
C ALA A 264 -11.53 11.64 -8.90
N ARG A 265 -11.93 10.55 -8.22
CA ARG A 265 -12.91 9.59 -8.71
C ARG A 265 -14.29 10.21 -8.88
N GLN A 266 -14.72 11.05 -7.95
CA GLN A 266 -16.00 11.76 -8.08
C GLN A 266 -15.98 12.79 -9.22
N LEU A 267 -14.88 13.52 -9.42
CA LEU A 267 -14.70 14.40 -10.57
C LEU A 267 -14.82 13.61 -11.88
N HIS A 268 -14.19 12.44 -11.96
CA HIS A 268 -14.30 11.57 -13.14
C HIS A 268 -15.74 11.10 -13.36
N THR A 269 -16.40 10.56 -12.32
CA THR A 269 -17.78 10.07 -12.43
C THR A 269 -18.76 11.18 -12.83
N ALA A 270 -18.61 12.36 -12.21
CA ALA A 270 -19.47 13.51 -12.48
C ALA A 270 -19.18 14.19 -13.83
N SER A 271 -18.01 13.98 -14.44
CA SER A 271 -17.64 14.56 -15.73
C SER A 271 -18.34 13.92 -16.91
N GLY A 272 -18.90 12.72 -16.76
CA GLY A 272 -19.50 11.96 -17.84
C GLY A 272 -18.53 11.38 -18.86
N ARG A 273 -17.20 11.50 -18.65
CA ARG A 273 -16.17 10.91 -19.52
C ARG A 273 -16.29 9.38 -19.48
N ARG A 274 -16.27 8.74 -20.65
CA ARG A 274 -16.51 7.29 -20.79
C ARG A 274 -15.24 6.45 -20.71
N GLY A 275 -14.07 7.06 -20.88
CA GLY A 275 -12.77 6.40 -20.77
C GLY A 275 -12.47 5.98 -19.33
N ARG A 276 -11.34 5.34 -19.12
CA ARG A 276 -10.95 4.78 -17.82
C ARG A 276 -10.48 5.87 -16.84
N PHE A 277 -10.74 5.65 -15.55
CA PHE A 277 -10.01 6.33 -14.47
C PHE A 277 -8.72 5.58 -14.20
N VAL A 278 -7.58 6.21 -14.49
CA VAL A 278 -6.25 5.64 -14.31
C VAL A 278 -5.54 6.44 -13.22
N ALA A 279 -5.08 5.77 -12.17
CA ALA A 279 -4.40 6.39 -11.03
C ALA A 279 -2.93 5.97 -10.98
N LEU A 280 -2.06 6.93 -10.70
CA LEU A 280 -0.63 6.74 -10.51
C LEU A 280 -0.17 7.55 -9.29
N ASN A 281 0.62 6.94 -8.40
CA ASN A 281 1.34 7.65 -7.35
C ASN A 281 2.77 7.93 -7.81
N CYS A 282 3.13 9.22 -7.89
CA CYS A 282 4.43 9.66 -8.42
C CYS A 282 5.61 9.40 -7.47
N GLY A 283 5.34 9.25 -6.16
CA GLY A 283 6.38 8.98 -5.16
C GLY A 283 6.66 7.48 -4.90
N ALA A 284 5.87 6.57 -5.52
CA ALA A 284 5.91 5.16 -5.17
C ALA A 284 6.95 4.33 -5.95
N ILE A 285 7.52 4.86 -7.04
CA ILE A 285 8.39 4.12 -7.98
C ILE A 285 9.61 4.96 -8.41
N SER A 286 10.67 4.28 -8.88
CA SER A 286 11.87 4.97 -9.38
C SER A 286 11.61 5.81 -10.63
N GLU A 287 12.42 6.83 -10.86
CA GLU A 287 12.26 7.78 -11.97
C GLU A 287 12.17 7.10 -13.34
N SER A 288 13.08 6.17 -13.66
CA SER A 288 13.10 5.45 -14.93
C SER A 288 11.86 4.57 -15.15
N LEU A 289 11.38 3.93 -14.08
CA LEU A 289 10.17 3.14 -14.14
C LEU A 289 8.93 4.03 -14.24
N LEU A 290 8.91 5.17 -13.54
CA LEU A 290 7.84 6.16 -13.61
C LEU A 290 7.68 6.71 -15.03
N GLU A 291 8.80 7.00 -15.73
CA GLU A 291 8.81 7.43 -17.11
C GLU A 291 8.17 6.38 -18.05
N ALA A 292 8.64 5.14 -17.95
CA ALA A 292 8.14 4.02 -18.74
C ALA A 292 6.66 3.70 -18.48
N GLU A 293 6.21 3.77 -17.21
CA GLU A 293 4.81 3.56 -16.85
C GLU A 293 3.93 4.69 -17.36
N LEU A 294 4.32 5.95 -17.14
CA LEU A 294 3.48 7.10 -17.46
C LEU A 294 3.36 7.34 -18.97
N PHE A 295 4.49 7.33 -19.70
CA PHE A 295 4.53 7.69 -21.13
C PHE A 295 4.62 6.49 -22.07
N GLY A 296 4.94 5.29 -21.56
CA GLY A 296 5.17 4.09 -22.37
C GLY A 296 6.52 4.12 -23.08
N TYR A 297 6.83 3.04 -23.79
CA TYR A 297 8.08 2.91 -24.54
C TYR A 297 7.92 2.04 -25.79
N ASN A 298 8.73 2.31 -26.81
CA ASN A 298 8.84 1.49 -28.01
C ASN A 298 9.84 0.35 -27.80
N GLU A 299 9.73 -0.68 -28.64
CA GLU A 299 10.70 -1.78 -28.69
C GLU A 299 12.12 -1.23 -28.88
N GLY A 300 13.07 -1.70 -28.07
CA GLY A 300 14.47 -1.26 -28.15
C GLY A 300 14.78 0.07 -27.49
N ALA A 301 13.84 0.71 -26.80
CA ALA A 301 14.04 2.02 -26.16
C ALA A 301 15.14 1.99 -25.07
N PHE A 302 15.33 0.85 -24.42
CA PHE A 302 16.39 0.59 -23.42
C PHE A 302 16.68 -0.90 -23.32
N THR A 303 17.76 -1.28 -22.66
CA THR A 303 18.12 -2.68 -22.38
C THR A 303 17.05 -3.32 -21.50
N GLY A 304 16.33 -4.33 -22.03
CA GLY A 304 15.19 -4.97 -21.37
C GLY A 304 13.80 -4.48 -21.81
N ALA A 305 13.71 -3.57 -22.78
CA ALA A 305 12.44 -3.18 -23.39
C ALA A 305 11.75 -4.39 -24.05
N ARG A 306 10.45 -4.58 -23.77
CA ARG A 306 9.67 -5.72 -24.33
C ARG A 306 9.57 -5.62 -25.84
N ARG A 307 9.56 -6.79 -26.53
CA ARG A 307 9.18 -6.87 -27.95
C ARG A 307 7.76 -6.30 -28.11
N GLY A 308 7.60 -5.36 -29.05
CA GLY A 308 6.34 -4.63 -29.27
C GLY A 308 6.14 -3.41 -28.38
N GLY A 309 7.09 -3.06 -27.50
CA GLY A 309 6.97 -1.90 -26.63
C GLY A 309 5.89 -2.03 -25.54
N ARG A 310 5.52 -0.90 -24.93
CA ARG A 310 4.43 -0.83 -23.93
C ARG A 310 3.70 0.51 -24.02
N VAL A 311 2.38 0.44 -23.99
CA VAL A 311 1.49 1.61 -23.91
C VAL A 311 1.56 2.22 -22.50
N GLY A 312 1.73 3.55 -22.42
CA GLY A 312 1.78 4.28 -21.16
C GLY A 312 0.41 4.53 -20.52
N LEU A 313 0.41 4.95 -19.25
CA LEU A 313 -0.81 5.26 -18.51
C LEU A 313 -1.54 6.48 -19.06
N VAL A 314 -0.83 7.44 -19.66
CA VAL A 314 -1.45 8.57 -20.38
C VAL A 314 -2.36 8.06 -21.48
N GLU A 315 -1.87 7.20 -22.37
CA GLU A 315 -2.67 6.61 -23.45
C GLU A 315 -3.75 5.65 -22.90
N ALA A 316 -3.46 4.91 -21.83
CA ALA A 316 -4.42 4.00 -21.19
C ALA A 316 -5.63 4.74 -20.57
N ALA A 317 -5.49 6.05 -20.32
CA ALA A 317 -6.55 6.94 -19.83
C ALA A 317 -7.33 7.64 -20.94
N GLU A 318 -7.14 7.26 -22.21
CA GLU A 318 -7.81 7.84 -23.38
C GLU A 318 -9.33 7.97 -23.19
N GLY A 319 -9.90 9.13 -23.53
CA GLY A 319 -11.32 9.46 -23.32
C GLY A 319 -11.75 9.51 -21.85
N GLY A 320 -10.81 9.34 -20.91
CA GLY A 320 -11.04 9.21 -19.47
C GLY A 320 -10.32 10.25 -18.63
N THR A 321 -9.82 9.83 -17.47
CA THR A 321 -9.14 10.70 -16.50
C THR A 321 -7.88 10.04 -15.98
N LEU A 322 -6.76 10.74 -16.04
CA LEU A 322 -5.50 10.39 -15.41
C LEU A 322 -5.40 11.11 -14.05
N PHE A 323 -5.28 10.36 -12.99
CA PHE A 323 -5.06 10.87 -11.64
C PHE A 323 -3.60 10.68 -11.23
N LEU A 324 -2.92 11.79 -10.91
CA LEU A 324 -1.53 11.82 -10.49
C LEU A 324 -1.47 12.19 -9.00
N ASP A 325 -1.28 11.20 -8.13
CA ASP A 325 -1.10 11.44 -6.69
C ASP A 325 0.35 11.79 -6.37
N GLU A 326 0.55 12.61 -5.36
CA GLU A 326 1.87 13.11 -4.93
C GLU A 326 2.67 13.76 -6.08
N ILE A 327 2.00 14.61 -6.88
CA ILE A 327 2.60 15.26 -8.06
C ILE A 327 3.86 16.07 -7.73
N GLY A 328 4.02 16.53 -6.48
CA GLY A 328 5.22 17.23 -6.01
C GLY A 328 6.49 16.38 -6.02
N GLU A 329 6.35 15.05 -6.05
CA GLU A 329 7.46 14.09 -6.12
C GLU A 329 7.88 13.76 -7.57
N LEU A 330 7.19 14.32 -8.58
CA LEU A 330 7.51 14.07 -9.99
C LEU A 330 8.90 14.66 -10.33
N PRO A 331 9.86 13.88 -10.88
CA PRO A 331 11.17 14.35 -11.28
C PRO A 331 11.11 15.44 -12.35
N LEU A 332 12.03 16.42 -12.32
CA LEU A 332 12.06 17.55 -13.25
C LEU A 332 12.02 17.17 -14.74
N PRO A 333 12.74 16.14 -15.23
CA PRO A 333 12.64 15.72 -16.62
C PRO A 333 11.23 15.30 -17.01
N LEU A 334 10.52 14.60 -16.12
CA LEU A 334 9.16 14.12 -16.37
C LEU A 334 8.13 15.25 -16.28
N GLN A 335 8.39 16.28 -15.49
CA GLN A 335 7.57 17.49 -15.46
C GLN A 335 7.50 18.18 -16.84
N THR A 336 8.62 18.22 -17.58
CA THR A 336 8.67 18.77 -18.93
C THR A 336 7.82 17.95 -19.91
N ARG A 337 7.87 16.61 -19.80
CA ARG A 337 7.06 15.73 -20.65
C ARG A 337 5.56 15.82 -20.31
N LEU A 338 5.22 15.89 -19.02
CA LEU A 338 3.83 16.07 -18.60
C LEU A 338 3.26 17.41 -19.07
N LEU A 339 4.07 18.49 -19.07
CA LEU A 339 3.64 19.79 -19.58
C LEU A 339 3.21 19.69 -21.06
N ARG A 340 3.98 18.97 -21.90
CA ARG A 340 3.59 18.75 -23.31
C ARG A 340 2.26 18.01 -23.42
N VAL A 341 2.03 16.97 -22.61
CA VAL A 341 0.73 16.28 -22.60
C VAL A 341 -0.42 17.23 -22.27
N LEU A 342 -0.20 18.17 -21.33
CA LEU A 342 -1.23 19.13 -20.93
C LEU A 342 -1.47 20.27 -21.95
N GLU A 343 -0.46 20.65 -22.73
CA GLU A 343 -0.52 21.76 -23.67
C GLU A 343 -0.84 21.30 -25.09
N GLU A 344 -0.09 20.30 -25.56
CA GLU A 344 -0.14 19.82 -26.95
C GLU A 344 -1.17 18.71 -27.14
N ARG A 345 -1.66 18.09 -26.04
CA ARG A 345 -2.54 16.91 -26.08
C ARG A 345 -1.92 15.72 -26.82
N GLU A 346 -0.62 15.57 -26.66
CA GLU A 346 0.16 14.52 -27.31
C GLU A 346 1.09 13.86 -26.31
N VAL A 347 1.35 12.57 -26.51
CA VAL A 347 2.32 11.80 -25.73
C VAL A 347 3.41 11.25 -26.64
N LEU A 348 4.67 11.39 -26.23
CA LEU A 348 5.82 10.81 -26.91
C LEU A 348 6.33 9.63 -26.06
N ARG A 349 6.24 8.40 -26.58
CA ARG A 349 6.79 7.21 -25.92
C ARG A 349 8.31 7.29 -25.83
N VAL A 350 8.91 6.63 -24.86
CA VAL A 350 10.38 6.52 -24.78
C VAL A 350 10.89 5.77 -26.01
N GLY A 351 11.87 6.35 -26.71
CA GLY A 351 12.39 5.79 -27.94
C GLY A 351 11.52 6.00 -29.19
N ALA A 352 10.40 6.73 -29.09
CA ALA A 352 9.61 7.13 -30.26
C ALA A 352 10.07 8.46 -30.84
N THR A 353 9.87 8.63 -32.16
CA THR A 353 10.13 9.88 -32.90
C THR A 353 8.85 10.66 -33.21
N GLU A 354 7.71 9.97 -33.20
CA GLU A 354 6.41 10.56 -33.53
C GLU A 354 5.52 10.62 -32.28
N PRO A 355 4.91 11.79 -31.97
CA PRO A 355 3.96 11.93 -30.88
C PRO A 355 2.63 11.24 -31.24
N THR A 356 1.92 10.77 -30.24
CA THR A 356 0.58 10.19 -30.35
C THR A 356 -0.43 11.16 -29.71
N PRO A 357 -1.47 11.60 -30.44
CA PRO A 357 -2.53 12.43 -29.88
C PRO A 357 -3.29 11.70 -28.76
N VAL A 358 -3.68 12.43 -27.72
CA VAL A 358 -4.43 11.86 -26.56
C VAL A 358 -5.49 12.84 -26.07
N ASP A 359 -6.68 12.32 -25.79
CA ASP A 359 -7.76 13.05 -25.11
C ASP A 359 -7.89 12.57 -23.66
N VAL A 360 -7.09 13.16 -22.78
CA VAL A 360 -7.05 12.79 -21.36
C VAL A 360 -7.29 14.00 -20.47
N ARG A 361 -8.23 13.87 -19.53
CA ARG A 361 -8.38 14.84 -18.45
C ARG A 361 -7.39 14.51 -17.33
N VAL A 362 -6.64 15.51 -16.85
CA VAL A 362 -5.70 15.31 -15.74
C VAL A 362 -6.25 15.89 -14.45
N VAL A 363 -6.19 15.08 -13.38
CA VAL A 363 -6.41 15.50 -11.99
C VAL A 363 -5.13 15.21 -11.22
N ALA A 364 -4.53 16.23 -10.61
CA ALA A 364 -3.32 16.08 -9.82
C ALA A 364 -3.61 16.24 -8.33
N ALA A 365 -2.91 15.51 -7.48
CA ALA A 365 -3.02 15.66 -6.03
C ALA A 365 -1.65 15.85 -5.38
N THR A 366 -1.62 16.61 -4.30
CA THR A 366 -0.40 16.84 -3.53
C THR A 366 -0.70 17.07 -2.05
N LEU A 367 0.25 16.70 -1.20
CA LEU A 367 0.27 17.08 0.21
C LEU A 367 1.20 18.28 0.45
N GLN A 368 2.12 18.55 -0.48
CA GLN A 368 3.12 19.63 -0.40
C GLN A 368 2.58 20.92 -1.00
N THR A 369 3.11 22.04 -0.53
CA THR A 369 2.87 23.35 -1.14
C THR A 369 3.71 23.46 -2.40
N LEU A 370 3.11 23.29 -3.60
CA LEU A 370 3.83 23.33 -4.87
C LEU A 370 4.54 24.67 -5.09
N GLU A 371 3.99 25.76 -4.58
CA GLU A 371 4.60 27.09 -4.63
C GLU A 371 6.01 27.08 -4.01
N SER A 372 6.18 26.44 -2.85
CA SER A 372 7.50 26.32 -2.21
C SER A 372 8.47 25.43 -3.00
N LEU A 373 7.96 24.43 -3.70
CA LEU A 373 8.78 23.62 -4.61
C LEU A 373 9.20 24.41 -5.86
N VAL A 374 8.35 25.31 -6.34
CA VAL A 374 8.71 26.24 -7.44
C VAL A 374 9.80 27.21 -6.99
N ASP A 375 9.68 27.80 -5.80
CA ASP A 375 10.67 28.72 -5.25
C ASP A 375 12.04 28.05 -5.03
N THR A 376 12.04 26.77 -4.66
CA THR A 376 13.26 25.95 -4.49
C THR A 376 13.72 25.27 -5.78
N GLN A 377 13.14 25.59 -6.93
CA GLN A 377 13.45 25.04 -8.26
C GLN A 377 13.29 23.50 -8.37
N ARG A 378 12.55 22.88 -7.48
CA ARG A 378 12.21 21.46 -7.51
C ARG A 378 10.95 21.18 -8.34
N PHE A 379 10.17 22.21 -8.65
CA PHE A 379 8.99 22.12 -9.49
C PHE A 379 8.98 23.26 -10.52
N ARG A 380 8.61 22.97 -11.75
CA ARG A 380 8.57 23.98 -12.82
C ARG A 380 7.38 24.91 -12.63
N ARG A 381 7.61 26.21 -12.81
CA ARG A 381 6.58 27.24 -12.68
C ARG A 381 5.49 27.14 -13.74
N ASP A 382 5.88 26.82 -14.99
CA ASP A 382 4.94 26.64 -16.11
C ASP A 382 3.96 25.48 -15.85
N LEU A 383 4.48 24.31 -15.46
CA LEU A 383 3.66 23.15 -15.09
C LEU A 383 2.72 23.46 -13.91
N TYR A 384 3.22 24.15 -12.89
CA TYR A 384 2.40 24.55 -11.76
C TYR A 384 1.15 25.34 -12.18
N TYR A 385 1.29 26.40 -13.03
CA TYR A 385 0.15 27.17 -13.48
C TYR A 385 -0.81 26.35 -14.35
N ARG A 386 -0.31 25.39 -15.10
CA ARG A 386 -1.14 24.52 -15.93
C ARG A 386 -1.92 23.51 -15.10
N LEU A 387 -1.33 22.96 -14.02
CA LEU A 387 -1.99 22.04 -13.09
C LEU A 387 -2.97 22.75 -12.17
N ALA A 388 -2.68 23.96 -11.75
CA ALA A 388 -3.45 24.72 -10.77
C ALA A 388 -4.58 25.58 -11.39
N ALA A 389 -5.04 25.23 -12.60
CA ALA A 389 -6.13 25.94 -13.28
C ALA A 389 -7.42 25.95 -12.45
N LEU A 390 -7.79 24.81 -11.87
CA LEU A 390 -8.87 24.68 -10.89
C LEU A 390 -8.29 24.05 -9.62
N ARG A 391 -8.77 24.46 -8.44
CA ARG A 391 -8.23 23.98 -7.17
C ARG A 391 -9.34 23.49 -6.25
N ILE A 392 -9.10 22.36 -5.58
CA ILE A 392 -9.94 21.84 -4.51
C ILE A 392 -9.05 21.56 -3.31
N ALA A 393 -9.31 22.26 -2.20
CA ALA A 393 -8.62 22.02 -0.93
C ALA A 393 -9.49 21.12 -0.05
N LEU A 394 -8.93 19.98 0.36
CA LEU A 394 -9.59 19.05 1.28
C LEU A 394 -9.30 19.42 2.73
N PRO A 395 -10.33 19.59 3.57
CA PRO A 395 -10.16 19.85 4.99
C PRO A 395 -9.56 18.63 5.70
N THR A 396 -8.77 18.88 6.73
CA THR A 396 -8.33 17.82 7.65
C THR A 396 -9.52 17.28 8.45
N LEU A 397 -9.41 16.07 8.98
CA LEU A 397 -10.49 15.49 9.80
C LEU A 397 -10.71 16.31 11.08
N ARG A 398 -9.67 16.99 11.57
CA ARG A 398 -9.72 17.94 12.67
C ARG A 398 -10.62 19.13 12.37
N ASP A 399 -10.65 19.63 11.14
CA ASP A 399 -11.45 20.78 10.71
C ASP A 399 -12.92 20.40 10.44
N ARG A 400 -13.20 19.08 10.35
CA ARG A 400 -14.55 18.50 10.13
C ARG A 400 -14.92 17.45 11.17
N ARG A 401 -14.64 17.70 12.45
CA ARG A 401 -14.91 16.78 13.56
C ARG A 401 -16.36 16.30 13.63
N ALA A 402 -17.29 17.10 13.14
CA ALA A 402 -18.71 16.74 13.07
C ALA A 402 -18.96 15.50 12.17
N ASP A 403 -18.05 15.21 11.22
CA ASP A 403 -18.17 14.06 10.32
C ASP A 403 -17.64 12.75 10.95
N VAL A 404 -16.92 12.80 12.07
CA VAL A 404 -16.32 11.62 12.71
C VAL A 404 -17.38 10.56 13.05
N PRO A 405 -18.52 10.87 13.67
CA PRO A 405 -19.55 9.87 13.96
C PRO A 405 -20.11 9.19 12.70
N LEU A 406 -20.34 9.98 11.65
CA LEU A 406 -20.82 9.47 10.36
C LEU A 406 -19.81 8.49 9.73
N LEU A 407 -18.52 8.86 9.73
CA LEU A 407 -17.44 8.03 9.19
C LEU A 407 -17.26 6.74 10.01
N VAL A 408 -17.30 6.83 11.33
CA VAL A 408 -17.25 5.66 12.22
C VAL A 408 -18.39 4.69 11.91
N SER A 409 -19.63 5.17 11.86
CA SER A 409 -20.79 4.34 11.54
C SER A 409 -20.70 3.72 10.15
N HIS A 410 -20.20 4.48 9.16
CA HIS A 410 -19.99 3.97 7.82
C HIS A 410 -18.98 2.82 7.79
N PHE A 411 -17.81 2.98 8.43
CA PHE A 411 -16.79 1.95 8.46
C PHE A 411 -17.23 0.71 9.24
N PHE A 412 -17.96 0.86 10.33
CA PHE A 412 -18.55 -0.30 11.03
C PHE A 412 -19.55 -1.03 10.14
N ARG A 413 -20.45 -0.33 9.41
CA ARG A 413 -21.40 -0.98 8.48
C ARG A 413 -20.71 -1.70 7.34
N GLN A 414 -19.67 -1.13 6.76
CA GLN A 414 -18.91 -1.80 5.69
C GLN A 414 -18.28 -3.11 6.14
N LEU A 415 -17.87 -3.20 7.41
CA LEU A 415 -17.03 -4.27 7.92
C LEU A 415 -17.80 -5.31 8.73
N ALA A 416 -18.93 -4.96 9.34
CA ALA A 416 -19.68 -5.83 10.25
C ALA A 416 -21.19 -5.85 9.99
N ASP A 417 -21.68 -5.11 8.99
CA ASP A 417 -23.10 -4.93 8.65
C ASP A 417 -23.96 -4.47 9.87
N THR A 418 -23.34 -3.79 10.82
CA THR A 418 -23.96 -3.25 12.04
C THR A 418 -23.66 -1.78 12.19
N ASP A 419 -24.54 -1.06 12.88
CA ASP A 419 -24.26 0.29 13.32
C ASP A 419 -23.14 0.30 14.36
N SER A 420 -22.50 1.47 14.54
CA SER A 420 -21.39 1.62 15.48
C SER A 420 -21.81 1.23 16.90
N PRO A 421 -21.16 0.24 17.54
CA PRO A 421 -21.45 -0.18 18.91
C PRO A 421 -20.84 0.76 19.97
N LEU A 422 -20.22 1.87 19.58
CA LEU A 422 -19.53 2.77 20.49
C LEU A 422 -20.50 3.53 21.40
N SER A 423 -20.16 3.62 22.69
CA SER A 423 -20.90 4.46 23.64
C SER A 423 -20.75 5.95 23.26
N PRO A 424 -21.70 6.83 23.69
CA PRO A 424 -21.63 8.27 23.42
C PRO A 424 -20.30 8.90 23.88
N GLU A 425 -19.77 8.47 25.03
CA GLU A 425 -18.50 8.95 25.58
C GLU A 425 -17.31 8.51 24.72
N ALA A 426 -17.33 7.26 24.23
CA ALA A 426 -16.31 6.76 23.32
C ALA A 426 -16.31 7.52 22.00
N LEU A 427 -17.50 7.79 21.46
CA LEU A 427 -17.66 8.56 20.23
C LEU A 427 -17.23 10.03 20.40
N ALA A 428 -17.54 10.65 21.55
CA ALA A 428 -17.09 12.00 21.88
C ALA A 428 -15.55 12.05 21.94
N ARG A 429 -14.91 11.04 22.53
CA ARG A 429 -13.45 10.95 22.57
C ARG A 429 -12.81 10.87 21.20
N LEU A 430 -13.37 10.07 20.27
CA LEU A 430 -12.93 10.01 18.88
C LEU A 430 -13.12 11.36 18.16
N ARG A 431 -14.25 12.05 18.39
CA ARG A 431 -14.51 13.37 17.81
C ARG A 431 -13.48 14.41 18.22
N ASP A 432 -13.00 14.36 19.47
CA ASP A 432 -12.09 15.35 20.04
C ASP A 432 -10.61 15.05 19.75
N TYR A 433 -10.30 13.88 19.19
CA TYR A 433 -8.93 13.51 18.83
C TYR A 433 -8.40 14.36 17.66
N ALA A 434 -7.08 14.52 17.59
CA ALA A 434 -6.43 15.44 16.63
C ALA A 434 -6.33 14.91 15.19
N TRP A 435 -6.44 13.61 15.01
CA TRP A 435 -6.43 12.91 13.71
C TRP A 435 -5.23 13.26 12.82
N PRO A 436 -3.96 13.06 13.22
CA PRO A 436 -2.80 13.35 12.39
C PRO A 436 -2.79 12.57 11.06
N GLY A 437 -3.30 11.33 11.04
CA GLY A 437 -3.46 10.51 9.84
C GLY A 437 -4.84 10.62 9.17
N ASN A 438 -5.68 11.57 9.60
CA ASN A 438 -6.99 11.86 9.03
C ASN A 438 -7.91 10.63 8.94
N VAL A 439 -8.65 10.47 7.84
CA VAL A 439 -9.63 9.38 7.64
C VAL A 439 -8.93 8.02 7.53
N ARG A 440 -7.70 7.96 7.04
CA ARG A 440 -6.93 6.70 6.97
C ARG A 440 -6.64 6.16 8.38
N GLU A 441 -6.26 7.03 9.31
CA GLU A 441 -6.05 6.67 10.71
C GLU A 441 -7.36 6.26 11.38
N LEU A 442 -8.44 7.02 11.18
CA LEU A 442 -9.77 6.68 11.69
C LEU A 442 -10.21 5.29 11.23
N ARG A 443 -10.08 4.98 9.94
CA ARG A 443 -10.41 3.66 9.39
C ARG A 443 -9.60 2.55 10.08
N ASN A 444 -8.29 2.72 10.22
CA ASN A 444 -7.42 1.74 10.89
C ASN A 444 -7.81 1.54 12.36
N MET A 445 -8.21 2.61 13.06
CA MET A 445 -8.70 2.49 14.45
C MET A 445 -10.03 1.75 14.52
N VAL A 446 -10.97 2.04 13.62
CA VAL A 446 -12.25 1.32 13.53
C VAL A 446 -12.04 -0.15 13.18
N ASP A 447 -11.11 -0.48 12.30
CA ASP A 447 -10.74 -1.87 11.96
C ASP A 447 -10.25 -2.63 13.20
N ARG A 448 -9.38 -2.00 14.02
CA ARG A 448 -8.92 -2.61 15.30
C ARG A 448 -10.06 -2.79 16.30
N LEU A 449 -10.90 -1.78 16.48
CA LEU A 449 -12.08 -1.87 17.37
C LEU A 449 -13.01 -3.01 16.95
N ARG A 450 -13.24 -3.18 15.65
CA ARG A 450 -14.07 -4.25 15.10
C ARG A 450 -13.51 -5.64 15.42
N ILE A 451 -12.20 -5.84 15.26
CA ILE A 451 -11.54 -7.14 15.57
C ILE A 451 -11.82 -7.54 17.03
N HIS A 452 -11.66 -6.61 17.96
CA HIS A 452 -11.94 -6.87 19.38
C HIS A 452 -13.44 -7.04 19.65
N TRP A 453 -14.29 -6.24 19.01
CA TRP A 453 -15.74 -6.32 19.16
C TRP A 453 -16.30 -7.66 18.67
N GLN A 454 -15.74 -8.24 17.60
CA GLN A 454 -16.14 -9.55 17.11
C GLN A 454 -15.88 -10.67 18.09
N GLN A 455 -14.87 -10.55 18.95
CA GLN A 455 -14.58 -11.53 20.01
C GLN A 455 -15.54 -11.38 21.21
N GLN A 456 -15.98 -10.16 21.49
CA GLN A 456 -16.90 -9.84 22.59
C GLN A 456 -17.97 -8.85 22.10
N PRO A 457 -19.01 -9.33 21.40
CA PRO A 457 -20.07 -8.45 20.89
C PRO A 457 -20.82 -7.77 22.05
N GLY A 458 -21.03 -6.45 21.94
CA GLY A 458 -21.73 -5.63 22.91
C GLY A 458 -21.44 -4.13 22.71
N ALA A 459 -21.99 -3.29 23.58
CA ALA A 459 -21.69 -1.89 23.55
C ALA A 459 -20.24 -1.64 23.97
N LEU A 460 -19.47 -0.93 23.14
CA LEU A 460 -18.08 -0.58 23.40
C LEU A 460 -18.00 0.66 24.29
N THR A 461 -17.60 0.46 25.51
CA THR A 461 -17.41 1.54 26.48
C THR A 461 -16.10 2.30 26.26
N LEU A 462 -16.01 3.53 26.76
CA LEU A 462 -14.79 4.33 26.68
C LEU A 462 -13.56 3.62 27.30
N PRO A 463 -13.61 2.99 28.48
CA PRO A 463 -12.47 2.25 29.03
C PRO A 463 -11.99 1.12 28.14
N GLN A 464 -12.89 0.33 27.56
CA GLN A 464 -12.54 -0.74 26.61
C GLN A 464 -11.88 -0.18 25.34
N MET A 465 -12.44 0.88 24.78
CA MET A 465 -11.85 1.55 23.61
C MET A 465 -10.44 2.06 23.92
N LEU A 466 -10.22 2.69 25.06
CA LEU A 466 -8.91 3.19 25.45
C LEU A 466 -7.90 2.07 25.70
N GLN A 467 -8.34 0.91 26.18
CA GLN A 467 -7.49 -0.27 26.32
C GLN A 467 -6.95 -0.78 24.97
N TRP A 468 -7.77 -0.72 23.90
CA TRP A 468 -7.41 -1.21 22.58
C TRP A 468 -6.77 -0.14 21.68
N LEU A 469 -6.99 1.15 22.01
CA LEU A 469 -6.45 2.30 21.30
C LEU A 469 -5.67 3.21 22.28
N PRO A 470 -4.46 2.79 22.71
CA PRO A 470 -3.69 3.54 23.71
C PRO A 470 -3.27 4.93 23.22
N GLU A 471 -3.19 5.18 21.90
CA GLU A 471 -2.93 6.49 21.32
C GLU A 471 -4.01 7.54 21.70
N LEU A 472 -5.21 7.12 22.04
CA LEU A 472 -6.26 8.01 22.51
C LEU A 472 -6.07 8.46 23.97
N HIS A 473 -5.18 7.81 24.75
CA HIS A 473 -4.80 8.27 26.10
C HIS A 473 -3.91 9.51 26.04
N ALA A 474 -3.06 9.63 25.03
CA ALA A 474 -2.15 10.74 24.88
C ALA A 474 -2.94 11.99 24.50
N ALA A 475 -3.31 12.78 25.50
CA ALA A 475 -3.70 14.15 25.27
C ALA A 475 -2.54 14.87 24.58
N GLN A 476 -2.77 15.26 23.31
CA GLN A 476 -2.11 16.39 22.64
C GLN A 476 -0.61 16.61 22.96
N ARG A 477 0.27 15.75 22.49
CA ARG A 477 1.58 16.21 22.05
C ARG A 477 1.52 16.29 20.53
N PRO A 478 1.67 17.48 19.92
CA PRO A 478 1.89 17.57 18.49
C PRO A 478 3.14 16.75 18.19
N LEU A 479 3.02 15.71 17.34
CA LEU A 479 4.18 15.13 16.68
C LEU A 479 4.80 16.26 15.87
N ALA A 480 5.93 16.76 16.30
CA ALA A 480 6.74 17.68 15.54
C ALA A 480 7.14 16.97 14.24
N VAL A 481 6.51 17.36 13.16
CA VAL A 481 6.92 16.96 11.80
C VAL A 481 8.27 17.62 11.54
N PRO A 482 9.35 16.91 11.25
CA PRO A 482 10.58 17.54 10.81
C PRO A 482 10.39 18.02 9.36
N GLY A 483 10.27 19.31 9.16
CA GLY A 483 10.35 19.90 7.82
C GLY A 483 9.19 20.79 7.43
N GLY A 484 9.36 22.11 7.59
CA GLY A 484 8.47 23.13 7.04
C GLY A 484 8.35 24.36 7.94
N GLY A 485 9.44 25.06 8.18
CA GLY A 485 9.43 26.31 8.94
C GLY A 485 8.95 27.48 8.11
N THR A 486 7.91 28.16 8.57
CA THR A 486 7.70 29.56 8.26
C THR A 486 8.06 30.37 9.52
N PRO A 487 8.86 31.41 9.43
CA PRO A 487 9.23 32.19 10.60
C PRO A 487 8.16 33.24 10.90
N ALA A 488 7.39 33.02 11.96
CA ALA A 488 6.63 34.10 12.59
C ALA A 488 6.84 34.02 14.11
N ALA A 489 7.55 35.01 14.60
CA ALA A 489 7.56 35.55 15.96
C ALA A 489 7.62 34.53 17.12
N LEU A 490 8.78 33.95 17.37
CA LEU A 490 9.16 33.51 18.70
C LEU A 490 9.88 34.68 19.39
N THR A 491 9.15 35.32 20.30
CA THR A 491 9.70 36.18 21.34
C THR A 491 10.87 35.47 22.02
N ALA A 492 11.96 36.18 22.12
CA ALA A 492 13.23 35.79 22.68
C ALA A 492 13.09 35.08 24.05
N ALA A 493 13.35 33.76 24.04
CA ALA A 493 13.84 33.07 25.22
C ALA A 493 15.32 32.75 24.92
N SER A 494 16.15 33.55 25.53
CA SER A 494 17.59 33.45 25.75
C SER A 494 18.27 32.18 25.19
N THR A 495 18.90 32.28 24.03
CA THR A 495 19.99 31.40 23.59
C THR A 495 21.32 31.81 24.29
N ALA A 496 21.31 31.94 25.59
CA ALA A 496 22.52 32.09 26.36
C ALA A 496 23.16 30.72 26.48
N ARG A 497 24.37 30.61 25.96
CA ARG A 497 25.29 29.47 26.17
C ARG A 497 25.29 29.12 27.66
N PRO A 498 24.97 27.88 28.06
CA PRO A 498 25.08 27.46 29.46
C PRO A 498 26.53 27.59 29.93
N ASP A 499 26.74 27.99 31.18
CA ASP A 499 28.02 27.98 31.81
C ASP A 499 28.65 26.57 31.77
N ALA A 500 29.99 26.50 31.66
CA ALA A 500 30.71 25.24 31.57
C ALA A 500 30.45 24.30 32.76
N ALA A 501 30.14 24.86 33.94
CA ALA A 501 29.76 24.10 35.13
C ALA A 501 28.36 23.51 34.99
N ALA A 502 27.40 24.26 34.42
CA ALA A 502 26.04 23.81 34.17
C ALA A 502 25.99 22.70 33.08
N LEU A 503 26.85 22.81 32.05
CA LEU A 503 27.01 21.80 31.00
C LEU A 503 27.57 20.47 31.54
N ARG A 504 28.55 20.53 32.46
CA ARG A 504 29.09 19.33 33.11
C ARG A 504 28.11 18.66 34.04
N ARG A 505 27.31 19.43 34.80
CA ARG A 505 26.22 18.89 35.65
C ARG A 505 25.15 18.21 34.80
N LEU A 506 24.70 18.83 33.74
CA LEU A 506 23.70 18.27 32.85
C LEU A 506 24.18 16.97 32.17
N LEU A 507 25.46 16.90 31.80
CA LEU A 507 26.04 15.66 31.27
C LEU A 507 26.13 14.57 32.33
N ALA A 508 26.44 14.91 33.59
CA ALA A 508 26.45 13.96 34.70
C ALA A 508 25.04 13.46 35.01
N ASP A 509 24.03 14.33 35.01
CA ASP A 509 22.63 13.99 35.21
C ASP A 509 22.07 13.09 34.09
N CYS A 510 22.60 13.21 32.87
CA CYS A 510 22.31 12.33 31.73
C CYS A 510 23.19 11.04 31.71
N GLY A 511 23.93 10.74 32.75
CA GLY A 511 24.81 9.55 32.80
C GLY A 511 25.86 9.52 31.70
N GLY A 512 26.31 10.69 31.19
CA GLY A 512 27.25 10.82 30.08
C GLY A 512 26.64 10.70 28.68
N ASN A 513 25.31 10.50 28.56
CA ASN A 513 24.62 10.36 27.28
C ASN A 513 24.47 11.73 26.59
N ARG A 514 25.34 11.96 25.59
CA ARG A 514 25.39 13.22 24.83
C ARG A 514 24.13 13.46 23.96
N GLU A 515 23.46 12.41 23.51
CA GLU A 515 22.21 12.55 22.75
C GLU A 515 21.08 13.09 23.60
N GLN A 516 20.98 12.58 24.81
CA GLN A 516 19.99 13.02 25.78
C GLN A 516 20.25 14.47 26.24
N ALA A 517 21.52 14.85 26.43
CA ALA A 517 21.92 16.21 26.71
C ALA A 517 21.62 17.18 25.54
N CYS A 518 21.84 16.78 24.29
CA CYS A 518 21.46 17.55 23.11
C CYS A 518 19.96 17.79 23.02
N ALA A 519 19.15 16.77 23.31
CA ALA A 519 17.70 16.86 23.31
C ALA A 519 17.17 17.82 24.38
N LEU A 520 17.76 17.80 25.58
CA LEU A 520 17.39 18.70 26.68
C LEU A 520 17.78 20.16 26.43
N LEU A 521 18.90 20.39 25.76
CA LEU A 521 19.39 21.74 25.43
C LEU A 521 18.82 22.28 24.12
N GLY A 522 18.14 21.46 23.32
CA GLY A 522 17.63 21.85 22.01
C GLY A 522 18.72 22.19 20.99
N VAL A 523 19.94 21.61 21.13
CA VAL A 523 21.08 21.92 20.26
C VAL A 523 21.60 20.68 19.53
N SER A 524 22.28 20.91 18.38
CA SER A 524 22.91 19.84 17.62
C SER A 524 24.12 19.24 18.34
N ARG A 525 24.49 17.97 18.04
CA ARG A 525 25.72 17.32 18.57
C ARG A 525 26.97 18.13 18.29
N THR A 526 27.05 18.77 17.13
CA THR A 526 28.17 19.67 16.76
C THR A 526 28.24 20.92 17.62
N THR A 527 27.10 21.47 18.01
CA THR A 527 27.01 22.64 18.88
C THR A 527 27.40 22.29 20.31
N LEU A 528 26.90 21.18 20.84
CA LEU A 528 27.30 20.67 22.17
C LEU A 528 28.80 20.35 22.23
N TRP A 529 29.36 19.71 21.19
CA TRP A 529 30.77 19.39 21.11
C TRP A 529 31.64 20.64 21.08
N ARG A 530 31.24 21.69 20.34
CA ARG A 530 31.93 22.99 20.32
C ARG A 530 31.94 23.64 21.69
N TRP A 531 30.81 23.66 22.38
CA TRP A 531 30.73 24.24 23.74
C TRP A 531 31.56 23.50 24.77
N LEU A 532 31.66 22.19 24.70
CA LEU A 532 32.49 21.37 25.56
C LEU A 532 34.00 21.61 25.31
N ARG A 533 34.40 21.77 24.05
CA ARG A 533 35.79 22.03 23.66
C ARG A 533 36.24 23.43 24.05
N GLU A 534 35.39 24.42 23.89
CA GLU A 534 35.68 25.82 24.27
C GLU A 534 35.61 26.05 25.79
N GLY A 535 34.93 25.20 26.55
CA GLY A 535 34.87 25.20 28.01
C GLY A 535 35.99 24.39 28.69
N SER A 536 36.88 23.73 27.92
CA SER A 536 38.05 22.99 28.44
C SER A 536 39.36 23.76 28.30
N VAL A 537 39.34 24.99 27.78
CA VAL A 537 40.48 25.89 27.70
C VAL A 537 40.24 27.05 28.67
N GLY A 538 40.47 26.77 29.96
CA GLY A 538 40.41 27.73 31.04
C GLY A 538 40.78 27.07 32.34
#